data_6b40b3d61727d82481b29db4bfd606ab
#
_entry.id   6b40b3d61727d82481b29db4bfd606ab
#
_cell.length_a   1.000
_cell.length_b   1.000
_cell.length_c   1.000
_cell.angle_alpha   90.00
_cell.angle_beta   90.00
_cell.angle_gamma   90.00
#
_symmetry.space_group_name_H-M   'P 1'
#
loop_
_entity.id
_entity.type
_entity.pdbx_description
1 polymer ?
#
loop_
_entity_poly.entity_id
_entity_poly.type
_entity_poly.pdbx_seq_one_letter_code
_entity_poly.pdbx_strand_id
1 'polypeptide(L)'
;MKRILFLIAGVIILGVTSCQKDVNNYYTVTNKTIYAERSGSQWTLVDDGKTFVSTIPLYETDNFYNDYDGILVYISYDNKIWEQIPHTYLGIAYSFDTSNSDIEVRMQYSDYTQITGGGPGRVYFKIVLIPSEE
;
A
#
# COMPACT_ATOMS: atom_id res chain seq x y z
N MET A 1 43.92 50.27 25.54
CA MET A 1 42.58 49.74 25.82
C MET A 1 41.61 49.90 24.66
N LYS A 2 41.55 51.01 23.95
CA LYS A 2 40.61 51.18 22.79
C LYS A 2 40.82 50.16 21.65
N ARG A 3 42.05 49.74 21.36
CA ARG A 3 42.34 48.78 20.27
C ARG A 3 41.92 47.34 20.59
N ILE A 4 41.92 46.96 21.86
CA ILE A 4 41.49 45.63 22.31
C ILE A 4 39.97 45.52 22.26
N LEU A 5 39.24 46.60 22.51
CA LEU A 5 37.78 46.62 22.45
C LEU A 5 37.27 46.37 21.03
N PHE A 6 37.96 46.88 19.99
CA PHE A 6 37.61 46.66 18.59
C PHE A 6 37.83 45.21 18.13
N LEU A 7 38.86 44.53 18.68
CA LEU A 7 39.12 43.13 18.38
C LEU A 7 38.07 42.22 18.98
N ILE A 8 37.60 42.50 20.19
CA ILE A 8 36.52 41.72 20.83
C ILE A 8 35.19 41.91 20.12
N ALA A 9 34.87 43.13 19.68
CA ALA A 9 33.66 43.40 18.92
C ALA A 9 33.66 42.69 17.54
N GLY A 10 34.81 42.59 16.87
CA GLY A 10 34.94 41.88 15.59
C GLY A 10 34.75 40.37 15.69
N VAL A 11 35.15 39.75 16.80
CA VAL A 11 34.99 38.29 17.01
C VAL A 11 33.55 37.90 17.31
N ILE A 12 32.75 38.78 17.93
CA ILE A 12 31.33 38.52 18.25
C ILE A 12 30.47 38.56 16.98
N ILE A 13 30.84 39.36 15.98
CA ILE A 13 30.06 39.46 14.72
C ILE A 13 30.26 38.23 13.80
N LEU A 14 31.38 37.50 13.94
CA LEU A 14 31.66 36.30 13.12
C LEU A 14 30.99 35.03 13.66
N GLY A 15 30.42 35.06 14.87
CA GLY A 15 29.81 33.91 15.53
C GLY A 15 28.32 33.67 15.24
N VAL A 16 27.65 34.58 14.52
CA VAL A 16 26.20 34.46 14.30
C VAL A 16 25.79 34.00 12.88
N THR A 17 26.73 33.56 12.07
CA THR A 17 26.41 33.07 10.72
C THR A 17 26.47 31.55 10.63
N SER A 18 25.78 30.84 11.48
CA SER A 18 25.64 29.38 11.26
C SER A 18 24.45 28.83 12.01
N CYS A 19 23.30 28.91 11.39
CA CYS A 19 22.23 27.93 11.46
C CYS A 19 21.16 28.37 10.46
N GLN A 20 21.49 28.32 9.18
CA GLN A 20 20.48 28.25 8.17
C GLN A 20 19.92 26.82 8.26
N LYS A 21 18.81 26.69 8.98
CA LYS A 21 18.03 25.48 8.99
C LYS A 21 17.39 25.42 7.63
N ASP A 22 17.97 24.65 6.70
CA ASP A 22 17.29 24.28 5.46
C ASP A 22 16.04 23.52 5.87
N VAL A 23 14.91 24.22 5.93
CA VAL A 23 13.62 23.60 6.04
C VAL A 23 13.32 23.06 4.65
N ASN A 24 13.85 21.88 4.35
CA ASN A 24 13.38 21.11 3.25
C ASN A 24 11.93 20.75 3.59
N ASN A 25 10.99 21.46 2.99
CA ASN A 25 9.59 21.07 2.99
C ASN A 25 9.49 19.80 2.12
N TYR A 26 9.78 18.64 2.72
CA TYR A 26 9.40 17.38 2.12
C TYR A 26 7.88 17.31 2.18
N TYR A 27 7.23 17.47 1.05
CA TYR A 27 5.84 17.09 0.89
C TYR A 27 5.79 15.57 0.92
N THR A 28 5.67 14.99 2.10
CA THR A 28 5.43 13.56 2.24
C THR A 28 3.99 13.28 1.81
N VAL A 29 3.84 12.62 0.68
CA VAL A 29 2.55 12.05 0.30
C VAL A 29 2.26 10.91 1.27
N THR A 30 1.12 10.99 1.97
CA THR A 30 0.77 9.98 2.97
C THR A 30 0.20 8.72 2.30
N ASN A 31 0.44 7.56 2.90
CA ASN A 31 -0.19 6.32 2.49
C ASN A 31 -1.72 6.47 2.48
N LYS A 32 -2.37 5.90 1.47
CA LYS A 32 -3.83 5.84 1.39
C LYS A 32 -4.32 4.43 1.71
N THR A 33 -5.34 4.31 2.55
CA THR A 33 -5.96 3.02 2.87
C THR A 33 -7.36 2.98 2.31
N ILE A 34 -7.67 1.92 1.56
CA ILE A 34 -8.97 1.65 0.97
C ILE A 34 -9.52 0.37 1.58
N TYR A 35 -10.80 0.38 1.94
CA TYR A 35 -11.52 -0.81 2.40
C TYR A 35 -12.53 -1.22 1.35
N ALA A 36 -12.60 -2.51 1.06
CA ALA A 36 -13.56 -3.10 0.14
C ALA A 36 -14.16 -4.38 0.74
N GLU A 37 -15.35 -4.71 0.32
CA GLU A 37 -16.04 -5.97 0.64
C GLU A 37 -16.40 -6.69 -0.65
N ARG A 38 -16.29 -8.01 -0.66
CA ARG A 38 -16.76 -8.87 -1.75
C ARG A 38 -17.63 -9.98 -1.17
N SER A 39 -18.86 -10.07 -1.67
CA SER A 39 -19.77 -11.18 -1.38
C SER A 39 -19.48 -12.37 -2.31
N GLY A 40 -20.01 -13.53 -1.98
CA GLY A 40 -19.82 -14.74 -2.80
C GLY A 40 -20.24 -14.58 -4.27
N SER A 41 -21.25 -13.75 -4.54
CA SER A 41 -21.74 -13.49 -5.93
C SER A 41 -20.79 -12.62 -6.77
N GLN A 42 -19.79 -11.99 -6.15
CA GLN A 42 -18.80 -11.14 -6.83
C GLN A 42 -17.51 -11.89 -7.17
N TRP A 43 -17.51 -13.20 -7.00
CA TRP A 43 -16.44 -14.09 -7.41
C TRP A 43 -16.83 -14.87 -8.64
N THR A 44 -15.96 -14.90 -9.63
CA THR A 44 -16.15 -15.65 -10.88
C THR A 44 -15.15 -16.80 -10.93
N LEU A 45 -15.65 -18.01 -11.23
CA LEU A 45 -14.81 -19.19 -11.41
C LEU A 45 -14.25 -19.20 -12.84
N VAL A 46 -12.93 -19.28 -12.95
CA VAL A 46 -12.17 -19.25 -14.21
C VAL A 46 -11.16 -20.41 -14.26
N ASP A 47 -10.31 -20.47 -15.27
CA ASP A 47 -9.24 -21.47 -15.43
C ASP A 47 -9.72 -22.92 -15.30
N ASP A 48 -10.75 -23.26 -16.05
CA ASP A 48 -11.37 -24.60 -16.02
C ASP A 48 -11.79 -25.04 -14.60
N GLY A 49 -12.26 -24.09 -13.81
CA GLY A 49 -12.75 -24.37 -12.46
C GLY A 49 -11.67 -24.42 -11.37
N LYS A 50 -10.51 -23.83 -11.59
CA LYS A 50 -9.38 -23.88 -10.63
C LYS A 50 -9.16 -22.58 -9.88
N THR A 51 -9.72 -21.47 -10.35
CA THR A 51 -9.48 -20.14 -9.80
C THR A 51 -10.77 -19.37 -9.62
N PHE A 52 -11.03 -18.86 -8.43
CA PHE A 52 -12.00 -17.79 -8.23
C PHE A 52 -11.30 -16.43 -8.31
N VAL A 53 -11.91 -15.52 -9.08
CA VAL A 53 -11.42 -14.16 -9.31
C VAL A 53 -12.45 -13.14 -8.87
N SER A 54 -12.01 -12.09 -8.20
CA SER A 54 -12.84 -10.93 -7.88
C SER A 54 -12.07 -9.64 -8.11
N THR A 55 -12.69 -8.68 -8.80
CA THR A 55 -12.09 -7.39 -9.14
C THR A 55 -12.51 -6.32 -8.14
N ILE A 56 -11.56 -5.58 -7.60
CA ILE A 56 -11.77 -4.45 -6.69
C ILE A 56 -11.37 -3.17 -7.43
N PRO A 57 -12.34 -2.35 -7.88
CA PRO A 57 -12.02 -1.11 -8.57
C PRO A 57 -11.45 -0.06 -7.62
N LEU A 58 -10.45 0.69 -8.08
CA LEU A 58 -9.77 1.74 -7.35
C LEU A 58 -10.13 3.12 -7.93
N TYR A 59 -11.41 3.52 -7.82
CA TYR A 59 -11.97 4.72 -8.46
C TYR A 59 -11.33 6.06 -8.05
N GLU A 60 -10.55 6.11 -6.99
CA GLU A 60 -10.01 7.36 -6.46
C GLU A 60 -8.51 7.55 -6.73
N THR A 61 -7.96 6.78 -7.67
CA THR A 61 -6.52 6.66 -7.82
C THR A 61 -5.99 7.15 -9.17
N ASP A 62 -6.66 8.08 -9.82
CA ASP A 62 -6.30 8.60 -11.16
C ASP A 62 -4.82 9.01 -11.35
N ASN A 63 -4.04 9.08 -10.26
CA ASN A 63 -2.61 9.39 -10.28
C ASN A 63 -1.74 8.40 -9.49
N PHE A 64 -2.28 7.26 -9.02
CA PHE A 64 -1.56 6.34 -8.13
C PHE A 64 -0.80 5.22 -8.85
N TYR A 65 -0.96 5.12 -10.15
CA TYR A 65 -0.32 4.09 -10.98
C TYR A 65 0.87 4.67 -11.76
N ASN A 66 1.89 5.08 -11.03
CA ASN A 66 3.23 5.08 -11.58
C ASN A 66 3.85 3.71 -11.28
N ASP A 67 4.68 3.18 -12.16
CA ASP A 67 5.37 1.88 -12.03
C ASP A 67 6.22 1.74 -10.74
N TYR A 68 6.22 2.76 -9.89
CA TYR A 68 7.04 2.91 -8.70
C TYR A 68 6.27 2.86 -7.38
N ASP A 69 4.94 2.82 -7.42
CA ASP A 69 4.13 2.83 -6.20
C ASP A 69 3.98 1.41 -5.62
N GLY A 70 4.05 1.32 -4.30
CA GLY A 70 3.84 0.06 -3.57
C GLY A 70 2.37 -0.16 -3.22
N ILE A 71 1.91 -1.41 -3.33
CA ILE A 71 0.57 -1.82 -2.92
C ILE A 71 0.67 -2.99 -1.95
N LEU A 72 0.01 -2.86 -0.80
CA LEU A 72 -0.18 -3.96 0.14
C LEU A 72 -1.67 -4.31 0.17
N VAL A 73 -1.98 -5.58 0.08
CA VAL A 73 -3.36 -6.08 0.16
C VAL A 73 -3.48 -7.02 1.35
N TYR A 74 -4.51 -6.80 2.15
CA TYR A 74 -4.86 -7.65 3.28
C TYR A 74 -6.27 -8.18 3.09
N ILE A 75 -6.49 -9.41 3.55
CA ILE A 75 -7.78 -10.11 3.55
C ILE A 75 -8.25 -10.35 4.99
N SER A 76 -9.55 -10.32 5.20
CA SER A 76 -10.19 -10.67 6.46
C SER A 76 -11.54 -11.35 6.22
N TYR A 77 -11.86 -12.34 7.05
CA TYR A 77 -13.15 -13.04 7.01
C TYR A 77 -14.14 -12.51 8.05
N ASP A 78 -13.65 -11.80 9.05
CA ASP A 78 -14.44 -11.29 10.19
C ASP A 78 -14.38 -9.76 10.34
N ASN A 79 -13.67 -9.08 9.42
CA ASN A 79 -13.39 -7.65 9.45
C ASN A 79 -12.63 -7.18 10.72
N LYS A 80 -11.92 -8.09 11.38
CA LYS A 80 -11.14 -7.80 12.60
C LYS A 80 -9.71 -8.27 12.49
N ILE A 81 -9.50 -9.50 12.04
CA ILE A 81 -8.19 -10.10 11.86
C ILE A 81 -7.80 -9.97 10.39
N TRP A 82 -6.65 -9.35 10.13
CA TRP A 82 -6.16 -9.04 8.79
C TRP A 82 -4.91 -9.83 8.48
N GLU A 83 -4.92 -10.55 7.37
CA GLU A 83 -3.80 -11.33 6.87
C GLU A 83 -3.31 -10.73 5.55
N GLN A 84 -2.01 -10.50 5.43
CA GLN A 84 -1.45 -9.96 4.19
C GLN A 84 -1.41 -11.04 3.12
N ILE A 85 -1.87 -10.72 1.91
CA ILE A 85 -1.73 -11.60 0.74
C ILE A 85 -0.60 -11.08 -0.16
N PRO A 86 0.10 -11.97 -0.93
CA PRO A 86 -0.21 -13.40 -1.12
C PRO A 86 0.12 -14.26 0.10
N HIS A 87 -0.76 -15.19 0.43
CA HIS A 87 -0.51 -16.21 1.45
C HIS A 87 -1.27 -17.50 1.16
N THR A 88 -0.85 -18.58 1.81
CA THR A 88 -1.54 -19.88 1.74
C THR A 88 -1.86 -20.36 3.15
N TYR A 89 -3.11 -20.70 3.39
CA TYR A 89 -3.59 -21.23 4.65
C TYR A 89 -4.58 -22.37 4.43
N LEU A 90 -4.39 -23.49 5.13
CA LEU A 90 -5.23 -24.70 5.03
C LEU A 90 -5.50 -25.17 3.59
N GLY A 91 -4.50 -25.11 2.73
CA GLY A 91 -4.60 -25.54 1.33
C GLY A 91 -5.28 -24.55 0.39
N ILE A 92 -5.62 -23.36 0.85
CA ILE A 92 -6.17 -22.27 0.04
C ILE A 92 -5.11 -21.18 -0.12
N ALA A 93 -4.78 -20.82 -1.35
CA ALA A 93 -3.88 -19.74 -1.69
C ALA A 93 -4.65 -18.51 -2.17
N TYR A 94 -4.33 -17.36 -1.59
CA TYR A 94 -4.77 -16.06 -2.07
C TYR A 94 -3.61 -15.29 -2.67
N SER A 95 -3.86 -14.67 -3.81
CA SER A 95 -2.92 -13.77 -4.49
C SER A 95 -3.67 -12.58 -5.08
N PHE A 96 -2.94 -11.59 -5.58
CA PHE A 96 -3.54 -10.48 -6.30
C PHE A 96 -2.62 -10.02 -7.42
N ASP A 97 -3.25 -9.46 -8.45
CA ASP A 97 -2.59 -8.69 -9.51
C ASP A 97 -3.15 -7.27 -9.52
N THR A 98 -2.36 -6.36 -10.01
CA THR A 98 -2.76 -4.95 -10.18
C THR A 98 -2.85 -4.60 -11.64
N SER A 99 -3.87 -3.87 -12.01
CA SER A 99 -4.01 -3.22 -13.30
C SER A 99 -4.16 -1.71 -13.11
N ASN A 100 -4.28 -0.95 -14.20
CA ASN A 100 -4.28 0.53 -14.15
C ASN A 100 -5.36 1.17 -13.25
N SER A 101 -6.41 0.45 -12.90
CA SER A 101 -7.53 0.98 -12.10
C SER A 101 -8.11 -0.02 -11.12
N ASP A 102 -7.59 -1.24 -11.09
CA ASP A 102 -8.22 -2.34 -10.38
C ASP A 102 -7.19 -3.22 -9.67
N ILE A 103 -7.64 -3.89 -8.61
CA ILE A 103 -6.96 -5.04 -8.03
C ILE A 103 -7.80 -6.27 -8.34
N GLU A 104 -7.20 -7.26 -8.99
CA GLU A 104 -7.79 -8.57 -9.17
C GLU A 104 -7.27 -9.52 -8.09
N VAL A 105 -8.15 -9.99 -7.22
CA VAL A 105 -7.81 -10.97 -6.19
C VAL A 105 -8.17 -12.35 -6.69
N ARG A 106 -7.28 -13.31 -6.49
CA ARG A 106 -7.43 -14.72 -6.87
C ARG A 106 -7.43 -15.61 -5.66
N MET A 107 -8.29 -16.64 -5.68
CA MET A 107 -8.36 -17.72 -4.72
C MET A 107 -8.23 -19.05 -5.45
N GLN A 108 -7.31 -19.90 -5.02
CA GLN A 108 -7.01 -21.19 -5.63
C GLN A 108 -6.78 -22.25 -4.54
N TYR A 109 -6.92 -23.52 -4.88
CA TYR A 109 -6.30 -24.57 -4.06
C TYR A 109 -4.78 -24.54 -4.28
N SER A 110 -4.00 -24.77 -3.23
CA SER A 110 -2.54 -24.68 -3.27
C SER A 110 -1.88 -25.73 -4.19
N ASP A 111 -2.56 -26.82 -4.50
CA ASP A 111 -2.16 -27.84 -5.46
C ASP A 111 -2.68 -27.61 -6.89
N TYR A 112 -3.36 -26.47 -7.10
CA TYR A 112 -3.95 -26.08 -8.38
C TYR A 112 -4.93 -27.10 -8.97
N THR A 113 -5.62 -27.87 -8.14
CA THR A 113 -6.70 -28.75 -8.56
C THR A 113 -8.02 -27.99 -8.75
N GLN A 114 -8.99 -28.63 -9.40
CA GLN A 114 -10.32 -28.05 -9.57
C GLN A 114 -10.99 -27.82 -8.21
N ILE A 115 -11.62 -26.66 -8.08
CA ILE A 115 -12.39 -26.30 -6.90
C ILE A 115 -13.75 -26.98 -6.97
N THR A 116 -13.97 -27.95 -6.11
CA THR A 116 -15.21 -28.72 -6.03
C THR A 116 -16.21 -28.15 -5.02
N GLY A 117 -15.76 -27.18 -4.21
CA GLY A 117 -16.59 -26.46 -3.25
C GLY A 117 -17.17 -25.17 -3.81
N GLY A 118 -17.95 -24.47 -3.00
CA GLY A 118 -18.40 -23.11 -3.31
C GLY A 118 -17.24 -22.11 -3.28
N GLY A 119 -17.44 -20.96 -3.90
CA GLY A 119 -16.49 -19.85 -3.84
C GLY A 119 -16.35 -19.25 -2.44
N PRO A 120 -15.45 -18.27 -2.28
CA PRO A 120 -15.33 -17.52 -1.05
C PRO A 120 -16.69 -16.91 -0.68
N GLY A 121 -17.02 -16.93 0.60
CA GLY A 121 -18.19 -16.25 1.10
C GLY A 121 -18.00 -14.71 1.07
N ARG A 122 -18.42 -14.06 2.14
CA ARG A 122 -18.12 -12.63 2.32
C ARG A 122 -16.67 -12.48 2.79
N VAL A 123 -15.93 -11.64 2.10
CA VAL A 123 -14.52 -11.36 2.36
C VAL A 123 -14.30 -9.84 2.36
N TYR A 124 -13.52 -9.36 3.32
CA TYR A 124 -13.12 -7.96 3.45
C TYR A 124 -11.68 -7.79 3.00
N PHE A 125 -11.41 -6.66 2.37
CA PHE A 125 -10.08 -6.27 1.91
C PHE A 125 -9.68 -4.92 2.47
N LYS A 126 -8.42 -4.82 2.86
CA LYS A 126 -7.76 -3.57 3.20
C LYS A 126 -6.57 -3.41 2.26
N ILE A 127 -6.59 -2.35 1.46
CA ILE A 127 -5.59 -2.04 0.46
C ILE A 127 -4.84 -0.80 0.92
N VAL A 128 -3.53 -0.89 1.02
CA VAL A 128 -2.67 0.23 1.40
C VAL A 128 -1.83 0.60 0.18
N LEU A 129 -2.01 1.83 -0.28
CA LEU A 129 -1.25 2.43 -1.37
C LEU A 129 -0.10 3.23 -0.76
N ILE A 130 1.12 2.94 -1.20
CA ILE A 130 2.35 3.51 -0.68
C ILE A 130 2.98 4.32 -1.82
N PRO A 131 2.91 5.66 -1.78
CA PRO A 131 3.55 6.47 -2.79
C PRO A 131 5.08 6.33 -2.71
N SER A 132 5.72 6.28 -3.86
CA SER A 132 7.17 6.39 -3.98
C SER A 132 7.56 7.81 -4.36
N GLU A 133 8.62 8.32 -3.75
CA GLU A 133 9.24 9.58 -4.15
C GLU A 133 10.27 9.29 -5.26
N GLU A 134 10.23 10.08 -6.36
CA GLU A 134 11.29 10.08 -7.38
C GLU A 134 12.54 10.84 -6.91
#